data_a019959619c0373364beec275c71bd27
#
_entry.id   a019959619c0373364beec275c71bd27
#
_cell.length_a   1.000
_cell.length_b   1.000
_cell.length_c   1.000
_cell.angle_alpha   90.00
_cell.angle_beta   90.00
_cell.angle_gamma   90.00
#
_symmetry.space_group_name_H-M   'P 1'
#
loop_
_entity.id
_entity.type
_entity.pdbx_description
1 polymer ?
#
loop_
_entity_poly.entity_id
_entity_poly.type
_entity_poly.pdbx_seq_one_letter_code
_entity_poly.pdbx_strand_id
1 'polypeptide(L)'
;YFNSGTSNFPFTEGVLLSTWSSTNSVGPFIRNQGGGSSSWKGDTDLDQALGIKSINATVLEFDFTPLTNFVNFNYIFASNEYQDDFPCRFSDGFAFLIKENGPTGVYKNLAVLPDNITPVSSENVHPTISFTNTTGSTSGCAAKNESYFGQINTSPTNTSPINYSGQTVVLNAQTNVVAGNSYHIKLVLADDEFEYYDSAVFLQAGSFTTKVELGADRLLATNNGICFGENYVIDTKLPASYIYKWYKNNVLLIGEISPSYTVKDAGTYKVEVILSPTICIATSELKVEYTPEIVLKNTSLFQCDENGDGIAIFNLTKAEAIIKNNNGNLKQMFFYENSFDAQNNQNQIINPTNYTNKANNQIVIAKLSDNYGCSNSAELTLSISNKTIAPLNPVTVCDDDGISDGIHQFDLMAVATSGQFSGIGNNIFVTFYSNPTDAYLEKNELPFLFKNTIPYQQTLFVRVLNGSDCYAITQITLFINTFNPPNFEDENIPLCEGSALTIAVNNIYSSYLWNTGATSYSI
;
A
#
# COMPACT_ATOMS: atom_id res chain seq x y z
N TYR A 1 48.91 -8.76 -9.86
CA TYR A 1 48.72 -7.34 -10.15
C TYR A 1 48.59 -7.11 -11.65
N PHE A 2 47.68 -6.25 -12.07
CA PHE A 2 47.57 -5.81 -13.46
C PHE A 2 47.59 -4.26 -13.54
N ASN A 3 47.97 -3.77 -14.72
CA ASN A 3 47.86 -2.36 -15.08
C ASN A 3 47.35 -2.29 -16.54
N SER A 4 46.29 -1.57 -16.78
CA SER A 4 45.66 -1.48 -18.10
C SER A 4 46.40 -0.58 -19.09
N GLY A 5 47.42 0.13 -18.65
CA GLY A 5 48.19 1.06 -19.48
C GLY A 5 47.30 2.16 -20.07
N THR A 6 47.32 2.26 -21.41
CA THR A 6 46.49 3.22 -22.18
C THR A 6 45.23 2.57 -22.78
N SER A 7 44.90 1.32 -22.40
CA SER A 7 43.72 0.64 -22.92
C SER A 7 42.45 1.26 -22.35
N ASN A 8 41.29 0.91 -22.96
CA ASN A 8 39.99 1.34 -22.52
C ASN A 8 39.34 0.39 -21.47
N PHE A 9 40.15 -0.44 -20.79
CA PHE A 9 39.65 -1.29 -19.71
C PHE A 9 39.15 -0.41 -18.56
N PRO A 10 38.02 -0.74 -17.93
CA PRO A 10 37.39 0.15 -16.92
C PRO A 10 38.26 0.43 -15.68
N PHE A 11 39.20 -0.45 -15.35
CA PHE A 11 40.12 -0.26 -14.21
C PHE A 11 41.55 0.06 -14.72
N THR A 12 42.16 1.07 -14.14
CA THR A 12 43.55 1.43 -14.48
C THR A 12 44.56 0.43 -13.94
N GLU A 13 44.29 -0.11 -12.74
CA GLU A 13 45.17 -1.10 -12.08
C GLU A 13 44.38 -1.89 -11.01
N GLY A 14 44.95 -3.03 -10.60
CA GLY A 14 44.32 -3.86 -9.61
C GLY A 14 44.96 -5.24 -9.42
N VAL A 15 44.19 -6.12 -8.81
CA VAL A 15 44.54 -7.54 -8.63
C VAL A 15 43.75 -8.36 -9.61
N LEU A 16 44.42 -9.35 -10.23
CA LEU A 16 43.82 -10.32 -11.14
C LEU A 16 43.90 -11.71 -10.51
N LEU A 17 42.77 -12.40 -10.45
CA LEU A 17 42.67 -13.83 -10.24
C LEU A 17 42.29 -14.48 -11.57
N SER A 18 42.88 -15.63 -11.92
CA SER A 18 42.61 -16.33 -13.18
C SER A 18 42.76 -17.83 -12.97
N THR A 19 41.98 -18.64 -13.68
CA THR A 19 42.05 -20.12 -13.67
C THR A 19 43.19 -20.63 -14.59
N TRP A 20 43.85 -19.74 -15.34
CA TRP A 20 45.05 -20.05 -16.12
C TRP A 20 46.25 -19.11 -15.79
N SER A 21 47.26 -19.11 -16.64
CA SER A 21 48.36 -18.16 -16.47
C SER A 21 47.90 -16.71 -16.65
N SER A 22 48.13 -15.87 -15.64
CA SER A 22 47.74 -14.47 -15.64
C SER A 22 48.31 -13.65 -16.82
N THR A 23 49.45 -14.07 -17.37
CA THR A 23 50.02 -13.43 -18.58
C THR A 23 49.16 -13.63 -19.82
N ASN A 24 48.35 -14.68 -19.85
CA ASN A 24 47.43 -14.95 -20.95
C ASN A 24 46.15 -14.09 -20.88
N SER A 25 45.92 -13.37 -19.78
CA SER A 25 44.79 -12.46 -19.62
C SER A 25 44.94 -11.14 -20.41
N VAL A 26 46.13 -10.85 -20.91
CA VAL A 26 46.40 -9.61 -21.67
C VAL A 26 45.84 -9.74 -23.07
N GLY A 27 45.01 -8.76 -23.49
CA GLY A 27 44.47 -8.70 -24.84
C GLY A 27 45.54 -8.43 -25.94
N PRO A 28 45.15 -8.52 -27.20
CA PRO A 28 43.77 -8.71 -27.69
C PRO A 28 43.24 -10.12 -27.49
N PHE A 29 41.90 -10.30 -27.62
CA PHE A 29 41.29 -11.62 -27.54
C PHE A 29 41.80 -12.56 -28.62
N ILE A 30 42.24 -13.75 -28.20
CA ILE A 30 42.66 -14.83 -29.07
C ILE A 30 41.82 -16.07 -28.67
N ARG A 31 41.04 -16.59 -29.63
CA ARG A 31 40.25 -17.78 -29.37
C ARG A 31 41.15 -18.96 -29.00
N ASN A 32 40.98 -19.48 -27.81
CA ASN A 32 41.68 -20.63 -27.29
C ASN A 32 40.75 -21.43 -26.37
N GLN A 33 41.19 -22.60 -25.94
CA GLN A 33 40.43 -23.47 -25.04
C GLN A 33 40.86 -23.28 -23.58
N GLY A 34 41.80 -22.35 -23.32
CA GLY A 34 42.36 -22.19 -21.99
C GLY A 34 43.34 -23.29 -21.60
N GLY A 35 43.52 -23.48 -20.32
CA GLY A 35 44.40 -24.51 -19.82
C GLY A 35 44.60 -24.46 -18.32
N GLY A 36 44.58 -25.62 -17.72
CA GLY A 36 44.81 -25.83 -16.31
C GLY A 36 45.77 -27.01 -16.08
N SER A 37 45.63 -27.66 -14.98
CA SER A 37 46.37 -28.85 -14.62
C SER A 37 45.57 -29.72 -13.64
N SER A 38 45.52 -30.99 -13.87
CA SER A 38 44.89 -31.95 -12.94
C SER A 38 45.52 -31.98 -11.53
N SER A 39 46.75 -31.42 -11.40
CA SER A 39 47.42 -31.23 -10.10
C SER A 39 47.01 -29.92 -9.39
N TRP A 40 46.43 -29.00 -10.10
CA TRP A 40 45.91 -27.71 -9.55
C TRP A 40 44.49 -27.95 -9.02
N LYS A 41 44.39 -28.01 -7.70
CA LYS A 41 43.15 -28.42 -7.01
C LYS A 41 42.10 -27.33 -6.99
N GLY A 42 40.86 -27.73 -6.76
CA GLY A 42 39.74 -26.85 -6.46
C GLY A 42 39.72 -26.36 -5.01
N ASP A 43 38.63 -25.72 -4.63
CA ASP A 43 38.41 -25.14 -3.31
C ASP A 43 37.09 -25.57 -2.70
N THR A 44 37.14 -26.16 -1.51
CA THR A 44 35.99 -26.75 -0.83
C THR A 44 34.99 -25.73 -0.33
N ASP A 45 35.42 -24.51 0.02
CA ASP A 45 34.49 -23.42 0.44
C ASP A 45 33.71 -22.90 -0.75
N LEU A 46 34.34 -22.82 -1.92
CA LEU A 46 33.69 -22.48 -3.18
C LEU A 46 32.65 -23.54 -3.57
N ASP A 47 33.05 -24.82 -3.51
CA ASP A 47 32.17 -25.94 -3.81
C ASP A 47 30.92 -25.93 -2.93
N GLN A 48 31.10 -25.64 -1.66
CA GLN A 48 29.99 -25.55 -0.71
C GLN A 48 29.08 -24.32 -1.00
N ALA A 49 29.70 -23.19 -1.38
CA ALA A 49 28.96 -21.94 -1.61
C ALA A 49 28.13 -21.97 -2.90
N LEU A 50 28.62 -22.62 -3.96
CA LEU A 50 28.01 -22.61 -5.29
C LEU A 50 27.38 -23.97 -5.68
N GLY A 51 27.71 -25.06 -4.99
CA GLY A 51 27.25 -26.41 -5.33
C GLY A 51 27.93 -27.02 -6.56
N ILE A 52 29.20 -26.67 -6.81
CA ILE A 52 30.03 -27.09 -7.94
C ILE A 52 31.12 -28.10 -7.52
N LYS A 53 31.93 -28.52 -8.49
CA LYS A 53 33.11 -29.37 -8.26
C LYS A 53 34.35 -28.71 -8.86
N SER A 54 34.86 -27.74 -8.12
CA SER A 54 35.94 -26.89 -8.59
C SER A 54 37.26 -27.60 -8.80
N ILE A 55 37.99 -27.15 -9.82
CA ILE A 55 39.42 -27.45 -10.10
C ILE A 55 40.13 -26.15 -10.43
N ASN A 56 41.45 -26.16 -10.49
CA ASN A 56 42.26 -24.97 -10.86
C ASN A 56 41.92 -23.70 -10.06
N ALA A 57 41.65 -23.82 -8.76
CA ALA A 57 41.23 -22.70 -7.92
C ALA A 57 42.39 -21.71 -7.68
N THR A 58 42.13 -20.44 -7.98
CA THR A 58 43.01 -19.31 -7.59
C THR A 58 42.34 -18.59 -6.42
N VAL A 59 43.10 -18.46 -5.30
CA VAL A 59 42.57 -17.94 -4.04
C VAL A 59 43.41 -16.71 -3.60
N LEU A 60 42.68 -15.68 -3.14
CA LEU A 60 43.23 -14.55 -2.40
C LEU A 60 42.47 -14.44 -1.09
N GLU A 61 43.15 -14.65 0.04
CA GLU A 61 42.48 -14.58 1.35
C GLU A 61 43.31 -13.76 2.34
N PHE A 62 42.60 -13.08 3.25
CA PHE A 62 43.22 -12.25 4.30
C PHE A 62 42.22 -11.93 5.40
N ASP A 63 42.76 -11.62 6.59
CA ASP A 63 41.99 -11.09 7.70
C ASP A 63 42.05 -9.56 7.73
N PHE A 64 40.93 -8.95 8.17
CA PHE A 64 40.90 -7.50 8.38
C PHE A 64 39.97 -7.11 9.53
N THR A 65 40.15 -5.95 10.10
CA THR A 65 39.30 -5.37 11.13
C THR A 65 38.77 -4.04 10.63
N PRO A 66 37.48 -3.98 10.23
CA PRO A 66 36.88 -2.72 9.76
C PRO A 66 36.77 -1.70 10.90
N LEU A 67 37.01 -0.44 10.58
CA LEU A 67 36.76 0.70 11.49
C LEU A 67 35.36 1.29 11.31
N THR A 68 34.64 0.87 10.27
CA THR A 68 33.28 1.31 9.96
C THR A 68 32.36 0.11 9.83
N ASN A 69 31.07 0.36 9.60
CA ASN A 69 30.03 -0.69 9.59
C ASN A 69 29.70 -1.24 8.20
N PHE A 70 30.50 -0.90 7.18
CA PHE A 70 30.26 -1.32 5.80
C PHE A 70 31.56 -1.48 5.02
N VAL A 71 31.63 -2.51 4.18
CA VAL A 71 32.75 -2.78 3.28
C VAL A 71 32.24 -3.03 1.87
N ASN A 72 33.06 -2.63 0.87
CA ASN A 72 32.76 -2.87 -0.53
C ASN A 72 34.04 -3.02 -1.37
N PHE A 73 33.88 -3.71 -2.52
CA PHE A 73 34.91 -3.92 -3.55
C PHE A 73 34.27 -3.78 -4.93
N ASN A 74 35.00 -3.15 -5.87
CA ASN A 74 34.62 -3.18 -7.28
C ASN A 74 35.38 -4.27 -8.02
N TYR A 75 34.67 -4.99 -8.88
CA TYR A 75 35.23 -6.06 -9.68
C TYR A 75 34.58 -6.18 -11.06
N ILE A 76 35.29 -6.86 -11.97
CA ILE A 76 34.75 -7.33 -13.25
C ILE A 76 35.01 -8.83 -13.32
N PHE A 77 33.98 -9.60 -13.63
CA PHE A 77 34.13 -11.01 -14.00
C PHE A 77 34.24 -11.12 -15.51
N ALA A 78 35.22 -11.86 -16.00
CA ALA A 78 35.44 -12.12 -17.42
C ALA A 78 35.65 -13.62 -17.63
N SER A 79 35.12 -14.17 -18.74
CA SER A 79 35.23 -15.59 -19.02
C SER A 79 35.36 -15.88 -20.51
N ASN A 80 36.06 -16.93 -20.85
CA ASN A 80 36.11 -17.52 -22.19
C ASN A 80 34.86 -18.38 -22.50
N GLU A 81 34.02 -18.64 -21.54
CA GLU A 81 32.73 -19.30 -21.75
C GLU A 81 31.69 -18.40 -22.44
N TYR A 82 31.92 -17.11 -22.58
CA TYR A 82 31.08 -16.23 -23.42
C TYR A 82 31.29 -16.47 -24.93
N GLN A 83 31.40 -17.75 -25.30
CA GLN A 83 31.54 -18.22 -26.68
C GLN A 83 30.43 -19.22 -26.99
N ASP A 84 30.03 -19.26 -28.28
CA ASP A 84 29.08 -20.23 -28.81
C ASP A 84 27.77 -20.24 -27.97
N ASP A 85 27.31 -21.41 -27.50
CA ASP A 85 26.16 -21.55 -26.60
C ASP A 85 26.55 -21.92 -25.16
N PHE A 86 27.80 -21.71 -24.78
CA PHE A 86 28.31 -22.14 -23.47
C PHE A 86 27.67 -21.42 -22.31
N PRO A 87 27.35 -20.09 -22.36
CA PRO A 87 26.63 -19.44 -21.27
C PRO A 87 25.28 -20.08 -20.92
N CYS A 88 24.72 -20.89 -21.84
CA CYS A 88 23.48 -21.61 -21.59
C CYS A 88 23.67 -22.90 -20.76
N ARG A 89 24.91 -23.35 -20.51
CA ARG A 89 25.18 -24.70 -20.01
C ARG A 89 26.37 -24.80 -19.07
N PHE A 90 27.32 -23.90 -19.14
CA PHE A 90 28.59 -23.97 -18.42
C PHE A 90 28.94 -22.65 -17.77
N SER A 91 29.56 -22.72 -16.63
CA SER A 91 30.07 -21.54 -15.95
C SER A 91 31.12 -21.91 -14.91
N ASP A 92 32.23 -21.22 -14.96
CA ASP A 92 33.23 -21.27 -13.89
C ASP A 92 32.68 -20.68 -12.60
N GLY A 93 33.22 -21.15 -11.47
CA GLY A 93 32.84 -20.73 -10.14
C GLY A 93 33.62 -19.52 -9.66
N PHE A 94 32.92 -18.47 -9.27
CA PHE A 94 33.49 -17.32 -8.57
C PHE A 94 32.71 -17.00 -7.30
N ALA A 95 33.42 -16.87 -6.18
CA ALA A 95 32.83 -16.42 -4.92
C ALA A 95 33.73 -15.39 -4.23
N PHE A 96 33.09 -14.44 -3.58
CA PHE A 96 33.69 -13.52 -2.67
C PHE A 96 33.15 -13.81 -1.26
N LEU A 97 33.82 -14.69 -0.55
CA LEU A 97 33.38 -15.22 0.74
C LEU A 97 33.87 -14.34 1.88
N ILE A 98 32.97 -13.92 2.75
CA ILE A 98 33.29 -13.22 4.00
C ILE A 98 32.65 -13.94 5.19
N LYS A 99 33.37 -14.02 6.29
CA LYS A 99 32.84 -14.46 7.60
C LYS A 99 33.48 -13.68 8.72
N GLU A 100 32.78 -13.53 9.83
CA GLU A 100 33.38 -13.08 11.08
C GLU A 100 34.30 -14.17 11.64
N ASN A 101 35.50 -13.78 12.10
CA ASN A 101 36.43 -14.72 12.71
C ASN A 101 35.87 -15.24 14.05
N GLY A 102 35.84 -16.57 14.20
CA GLY A 102 35.33 -17.22 15.39
C GLY A 102 34.71 -18.59 15.09
N PRO A 103 34.33 -19.35 16.12
CA PRO A 103 33.87 -20.73 15.97
C PRO A 103 32.48 -20.83 15.30
N THR A 104 31.71 -19.76 15.24
CA THR A 104 30.37 -19.70 14.64
C THR A 104 30.32 -18.98 13.31
N GLY A 105 31.47 -18.48 12.81
CA GLY A 105 31.54 -17.75 11.55
C GLY A 105 31.16 -18.62 10.36
N VAL A 106 30.13 -18.23 9.62
CA VAL A 106 29.68 -18.88 8.39
C VAL A 106 29.97 -17.97 7.22
N TYR A 107 30.49 -18.52 6.13
CA TYR A 107 30.73 -17.77 4.92
C TYR A 107 29.44 -17.27 4.27
N LYS A 108 29.45 -16.02 3.87
CA LYS A 108 28.48 -15.37 3.00
C LYS A 108 29.17 -15.01 1.69
N ASN A 109 28.58 -15.40 0.56
CA ASN A 109 29.05 -14.99 -0.74
C ASN A 109 28.59 -13.56 -1.06
N LEU A 110 29.51 -12.67 -1.42
CA LEU A 110 29.25 -11.28 -1.84
C LEU A 110 29.35 -11.10 -3.35
N ALA A 111 29.87 -12.10 -4.10
CA ALA A 111 29.87 -12.12 -5.56
C ALA A 111 28.48 -12.51 -6.09
N VAL A 112 27.50 -11.70 -5.75
CA VAL A 112 26.09 -11.88 -6.14
C VAL A 112 25.58 -10.60 -6.81
N LEU A 113 24.52 -10.74 -7.60
CA LEU A 113 23.81 -9.62 -8.19
C LEU A 113 23.08 -8.79 -7.10
N PRO A 114 22.55 -7.60 -7.41
CA PRO A 114 21.85 -6.76 -6.43
C PRO A 114 20.63 -7.37 -5.74
N ASP A 115 20.14 -8.53 -6.23
CA ASP A 115 19.14 -9.35 -5.53
C ASP A 115 19.69 -10.04 -4.27
N ASN A 116 21.02 -10.00 -4.05
CA ASN A 116 21.77 -10.62 -2.96
C ASN A 116 21.67 -12.16 -2.90
N ILE A 117 21.30 -12.81 -3.99
CA ILE A 117 21.07 -14.26 -4.06
C ILE A 117 21.76 -14.87 -5.27
N THR A 118 21.61 -14.27 -6.47
CA THR A 118 22.10 -14.84 -7.73
C THR A 118 23.62 -14.68 -7.85
N PRO A 119 24.42 -15.78 -7.87
CA PRO A 119 25.86 -15.71 -8.05
C PRO A 119 26.22 -15.11 -9.42
N VAL A 120 27.31 -14.35 -9.47
CA VAL A 120 27.86 -13.83 -10.73
C VAL A 120 28.61 -14.94 -11.45
N SER A 121 28.16 -15.25 -12.67
CA SER A 121 28.74 -16.26 -13.54
C SER A 121 28.37 -16.01 -15.00
N SER A 122 29.00 -16.69 -15.95
CA SER A 122 28.62 -16.62 -17.37
C SER A 122 27.20 -17.15 -17.61
N GLU A 123 26.76 -18.16 -16.86
CA GLU A 123 25.41 -18.71 -16.96
C GLU A 123 24.32 -17.76 -16.41
N ASN A 124 24.65 -16.93 -15.44
CA ASN A 124 23.68 -16.05 -14.78
C ASN A 124 23.67 -14.61 -15.34
N VAL A 125 24.70 -14.23 -16.13
CA VAL A 125 24.84 -12.88 -16.68
C VAL A 125 25.26 -12.98 -18.15
N HIS A 126 24.28 -12.95 -19.07
CA HIS A 126 24.56 -13.00 -20.52
C HIS A 126 23.39 -12.38 -21.32
N PRO A 127 23.66 -11.86 -22.54
CA PRO A 127 22.61 -11.46 -23.48
C PRO A 127 21.90 -12.70 -24.04
N THR A 128 20.90 -12.51 -24.87
CA THR A 128 20.30 -13.61 -25.65
C THR A 128 21.37 -14.30 -26.48
N ILE A 129 21.53 -15.60 -26.30
CA ILE A 129 22.48 -16.44 -27.04
C ILE A 129 21.76 -17.13 -28.18
N SER A 130 22.31 -16.99 -29.38
CA SER A 130 21.87 -17.75 -30.57
C SER A 130 23.11 -18.20 -31.33
N PHE A 131 23.36 -19.49 -31.34
CA PHE A 131 24.52 -20.09 -31.98
C PHE A 131 24.08 -21.12 -33.04
N THR A 132 24.73 -21.08 -34.18
CA THR A 132 24.53 -22.08 -35.22
C THR A 132 25.87 -22.78 -35.49
N ASN A 133 25.92 -24.07 -35.23
CA ASN A 133 27.15 -24.85 -35.41
C ASN A 133 27.44 -25.10 -36.92
N THR A 134 28.60 -25.68 -37.19
CA THR A 134 29.06 -25.96 -38.59
C THR A 134 28.17 -26.95 -39.35
N THR A 135 27.30 -27.69 -38.67
CA THR A 135 26.32 -28.63 -39.29
C THR A 135 24.97 -27.99 -39.51
N GLY A 136 24.80 -26.70 -39.15
CA GLY A 136 23.54 -25.97 -39.33
C GLY A 136 22.54 -26.14 -38.18
N SER A 137 22.88 -26.85 -37.12
CA SER A 137 22.02 -26.94 -35.93
C SER A 137 22.13 -25.66 -35.09
N THR A 138 20.98 -25.15 -34.67
CA THR A 138 20.89 -23.97 -33.82
C THR A 138 20.68 -24.36 -32.37
N SER A 139 21.39 -23.66 -31.44
CA SER A 139 21.23 -23.76 -29.99
C SER A 139 21.27 -22.36 -29.39
N GLY A 140 20.85 -22.22 -28.13
CA GLY A 140 20.88 -20.94 -27.45
C GLY A 140 19.89 -20.86 -26.28
N CYS A 141 19.90 -19.71 -25.61
CA CYS A 141 19.02 -19.41 -24.49
C CYS A 141 18.66 -17.93 -24.43
N ALA A 142 17.57 -17.64 -23.71
CA ALA A 142 17.14 -16.28 -23.45
C ALA A 142 18.16 -15.54 -22.57
N ALA A 143 18.23 -14.22 -22.71
CA ALA A 143 19.06 -13.38 -21.85
C ALA A 143 18.77 -13.62 -20.36
N LYS A 144 19.83 -13.67 -19.56
CA LYS A 144 19.75 -13.65 -18.11
C LYS A 144 20.49 -12.43 -17.57
N ASN A 145 19.83 -11.59 -16.78
CA ASN A 145 20.42 -10.43 -16.11
C ASN A 145 21.30 -9.57 -17.05
N GLU A 146 20.87 -9.38 -18.28
CA GLU A 146 21.62 -8.76 -19.38
C GLU A 146 22.16 -7.36 -19.03
N SER A 147 21.46 -6.61 -18.16
CA SER A 147 21.91 -5.28 -17.71
C SER A 147 23.25 -5.29 -16.97
N TYR A 148 23.69 -6.44 -16.48
CA TYR A 148 25.00 -6.64 -15.83
C TYR A 148 26.06 -7.22 -16.77
N PHE A 149 25.68 -7.59 -17.98
CA PHE A 149 26.61 -7.98 -19.02
C PHE A 149 27.23 -6.73 -19.63
N GLY A 150 28.56 -6.69 -19.73
CA GLY A 150 29.32 -5.52 -20.21
C GLY A 150 29.51 -5.55 -21.72
N GLN A 151 30.27 -6.53 -22.19
CA GLN A 151 30.57 -6.63 -23.62
C GLN A 151 31.06 -8.02 -24.04
N ILE A 152 30.95 -8.30 -25.34
CA ILE A 152 31.64 -9.38 -26.04
C ILE A 152 32.96 -8.83 -26.56
N ASN A 153 34.03 -9.59 -26.38
CA ASN A 153 35.40 -9.24 -26.79
C ASN A 153 35.83 -9.95 -28.07
N THR A 154 34.98 -10.81 -28.62
CA THR A 154 35.29 -11.62 -29.81
C THR A 154 35.20 -10.86 -31.12
N SER A 155 34.62 -9.67 -31.13
CA SER A 155 34.48 -8.84 -32.34
C SER A 155 34.38 -7.35 -31.97
N PRO A 156 35.27 -6.50 -32.47
CA PRO A 156 36.50 -6.83 -33.17
C PRO A 156 37.60 -7.31 -32.18
N THR A 157 38.16 -8.46 -32.42
CA THR A 157 39.14 -9.12 -31.53
C THR A 157 40.38 -8.29 -31.23
N ASN A 158 40.82 -7.48 -32.20
CA ASN A 158 42.05 -6.70 -32.10
C ASN A 158 41.95 -5.45 -31.21
N THR A 159 40.80 -5.13 -30.66
CA THR A 159 40.58 -3.98 -29.81
C THR A 159 40.32 -4.34 -28.35
N SER A 160 40.17 -5.62 -28.05
CA SER A 160 39.92 -6.06 -26.67
C SER A 160 41.09 -5.83 -25.75
N PRO A 161 40.94 -5.17 -24.61
CA PRO A 161 42.01 -4.97 -23.62
C PRO A 161 42.38 -6.24 -22.87
N ILE A 162 41.50 -7.24 -22.87
CA ILE A 162 41.69 -8.52 -22.18
C ILE A 162 41.45 -9.70 -23.12
N ASN A 163 42.09 -10.83 -22.81
CA ASN A 163 41.98 -12.06 -23.60
C ASN A 163 40.94 -13.02 -23.05
N TYR A 164 39.73 -12.52 -22.88
CA TYR A 164 38.51 -13.29 -22.52
C TYR A 164 37.41 -12.96 -23.50
N SER A 165 36.57 -13.92 -23.81
CA SER A 165 35.52 -13.75 -24.85
C SER A 165 34.42 -12.78 -24.47
N GLY A 166 34.14 -12.58 -23.18
CA GLY A 166 33.17 -11.62 -22.68
C GLY A 166 33.44 -11.23 -21.22
N GLN A 167 32.77 -10.20 -20.78
CA GLN A 167 32.89 -9.68 -19.42
C GLN A 167 31.61 -9.01 -18.93
N THR A 168 31.49 -8.88 -17.63
CA THR A 168 30.43 -8.09 -16.96
C THR A 168 30.72 -6.60 -17.01
N VAL A 169 29.74 -5.77 -16.71
CA VAL A 169 29.98 -4.39 -16.27
C VAL A 169 30.77 -4.38 -14.95
N VAL A 170 31.19 -3.21 -14.48
CA VAL A 170 31.73 -3.09 -13.12
C VAL A 170 30.64 -3.47 -12.11
N LEU A 171 30.91 -4.48 -11.33
CA LEU A 171 30.06 -4.97 -10.24
C LEU A 171 30.66 -4.58 -8.89
N ASN A 172 29.84 -4.63 -7.84
CA ASN A 172 30.25 -4.27 -6.50
C ASN A 172 29.87 -5.38 -5.50
N ALA A 173 30.88 -5.94 -4.82
CA ALA A 173 30.70 -6.87 -3.70
C ALA A 173 30.67 -6.07 -2.41
N GLN A 174 29.58 -6.14 -1.66
CA GLN A 174 29.37 -5.29 -0.49
C GLN A 174 28.59 -5.96 0.62
N THR A 175 28.86 -5.56 1.87
CA THR A 175 28.08 -6.02 3.03
C THR A 175 28.26 -5.12 4.25
N ASN A 176 27.29 -5.19 5.17
CA ASN A 176 27.45 -4.66 6.52
C ASN A 176 28.42 -5.53 7.33
N VAL A 177 29.22 -4.86 8.15
CA VAL A 177 30.16 -5.46 9.11
C VAL A 177 30.04 -4.76 10.45
N VAL A 178 30.56 -5.35 11.51
CA VAL A 178 30.64 -4.73 12.82
C VAL A 178 32.04 -4.13 13.01
N ALA A 179 32.10 -2.82 13.24
CA ALA A 179 33.36 -2.13 13.45
C ALA A 179 34.11 -2.72 14.67
N GLY A 180 35.39 -3.00 14.50
CA GLY A 180 36.24 -3.58 15.54
C GLY A 180 36.24 -5.11 15.61
N ASN A 181 35.31 -5.79 14.95
CA ASN A 181 35.36 -7.26 14.81
C ASN A 181 36.33 -7.66 13.72
N SER A 182 36.96 -8.83 13.89
CA SER A 182 37.84 -9.38 12.86
C SER A 182 37.05 -10.23 11.87
N TYR A 183 37.32 -10.04 10.58
CA TYR A 183 36.69 -10.78 9.48
C TYR A 183 37.75 -11.47 8.64
N HIS A 184 37.41 -12.65 8.16
CA HIS A 184 38.15 -13.38 7.13
C HIS A 184 37.46 -13.20 5.78
N ILE A 185 38.24 -12.79 4.78
CA ILE A 185 37.81 -12.66 3.39
C ILE A 185 38.56 -13.68 2.56
N LYS A 186 37.84 -14.38 1.67
CA LYS A 186 38.38 -15.31 0.71
C LYS A 186 37.75 -15.08 -0.66
N LEU A 187 38.51 -14.57 -1.59
CA LEU A 187 38.15 -14.48 -2.99
C LEU A 187 38.65 -15.73 -3.68
N VAL A 188 37.77 -16.45 -4.34
CA VAL A 188 38.11 -17.70 -5.01
C VAL A 188 37.43 -17.79 -6.35
N LEU A 189 38.23 -18.13 -7.36
CA LEU A 189 37.84 -18.36 -8.75
C LEU A 189 38.37 -19.74 -9.14
N ALA A 190 37.55 -20.57 -9.78
CA ALA A 190 37.93 -21.90 -10.20
C ALA A 190 37.12 -22.37 -11.40
N ASP A 191 37.67 -23.27 -12.20
CA ASP A 191 36.94 -23.99 -13.24
C ASP A 191 35.97 -24.98 -12.60
N ASP A 192 34.82 -25.25 -13.23
CA ASP A 192 33.87 -26.26 -12.79
C ASP A 192 33.99 -27.54 -13.64
N GLU A 193 34.41 -28.62 -13.03
CA GLU A 193 34.61 -29.98 -13.59
C GLU A 193 35.67 -30.09 -14.71
N PHE A 194 35.86 -29.09 -15.56
CA PHE A 194 36.71 -29.13 -16.76
C PHE A 194 37.70 -27.96 -16.81
N GLU A 195 38.96 -28.22 -17.24
CA GLU A 195 40.06 -27.25 -17.32
C GLU A 195 40.05 -26.40 -18.60
N TYR A 196 38.90 -26.16 -19.20
CA TYR A 196 38.76 -25.42 -20.46
C TYR A 196 37.94 -24.16 -20.31
N TYR A 197 38.26 -23.13 -21.11
CA TYR A 197 37.51 -21.87 -21.16
C TYR A 197 37.61 -21.01 -19.92
N ASP A 198 38.85 -20.84 -19.48
CA ASP A 198 39.21 -20.10 -18.25
C ASP A 198 38.47 -18.79 -18.03
N SER A 199 38.39 -18.45 -16.77
CA SER A 199 37.82 -17.19 -16.28
C SER A 199 38.80 -16.33 -15.51
N ALA A 200 38.47 -15.07 -15.32
CA ALA A 200 39.22 -14.11 -14.53
C ALA A 200 38.31 -13.18 -13.74
N VAL A 201 38.83 -12.73 -12.62
CA VAL A 201 38.25 -11.64 -11.84
C VAL A 201 39.29 -10.53 -11.69
N PHE A 202 38.91 -9.36 -12.14
CA PHE A 202 39.70 -8.13 -12.03
C PHE A 202 39.15 -7.32 -10.85
N LEU A 203 39.94 -7.14 -9.81
CA LEU A 203 39.63 -6.33 -8.62
C LEU A 203 40.26 -4.95 -8.79
N GLN A 204 39.48 -3.90 -8.66
CA GLN A 204 39.98 -2.53 -8.79
C GLN A 204 40.87 -2.14 -7.60
N ALA A 205 42.07 -1.63 -7.86
CA ALA A 205 42.91 -1.07 -6.82
C ALA A 205 42.22 0.12 -6.13
N GLY A 206 42.33 0.19 -4.79
CA GLY A 206 41.74 1.25 -3.99
C GLY A 206 40.19 1.17 -3.84
N SER A 207 39.55 0.14 -4.39
CA SER A 207 38.09 -0.05 -4.24
C SER A 207 37.69 -0.74 -2.96
N PHE A 208 38.60 -1.40 -2.27
CA PHE A 208 38.34 -1.88 -0.91
C PHE A 208 38.22 -0.68 0.01
N THR A 209 37.00 -0.26 0.18
CA THR A 209 36.65 0.90 0.99
C THR A 209 35.69 0.52 2.12
N THR A 210 35.83 1.25 3.19
CA THR A 210 34.94 1.16 4.34
C THR A 210 34.21 2.50 4.48
N LYS A 211 32.92 2.47 4.70
CA LYS A 211 32.09 3.67 4.90
C LYS A 211 31.16 3.52 6.10
N VAL A 212 30.64 4.63 6.57
CA VAL A 212 29.54 4.62 7.54
C VAL A 212 28.23 4.44 6.75
N GLU A 213 27.53 3.37 7.00
CA GLU A 213 26.22 3.09 6.41
C GLU A 213 25.11 3.45 7.40
N LEU A 214 24.25 4.39 7.02
CA LEU A 214 23.13 4.85 7.84
C LEU A 214 21.78 4.20 7.43
N GLY A 215 21.81 3.35 6.42
CA GLY A 215 20.63 2.77 5.80
C GLY A 215 20.11 3.57 4.61
N ALA A 216 18.96 3.15 4.09
CA ALA A 216 18.36 3.82 2.93
C ALA A 216 17.63 5.11 3.34
N ASP A 217 17.63 6.08 2.45
CA ASP A 217 16.83 7.30 2.58
C ASP A 217 15.37 7.01 2.93
N ARG A 218 14.78 7.87 3.75
CA ARG A 218 13.39 7.82 4.17
C ARG A 218 12.57 8.80 3.33
N LEU A 219 12.09 8.35 2.16
CA LEU A 219 11.47 9.21 1.16
C LEU A 219 9.99 8.87 0.96
N LEU A 220 9.17 9.91 0.76
CA LEU A 220 7.76 9.74 0.38
C LEU A 220 7.61 9.06 -0.98
N ALA A 221 8.49 9.38 -1.92
CA ALA A 221 8.47 8.81 -3.28
C ALA A 221 8.66 7.28 -3.31
N THR A 222 9.34 6.72 -2.31
CA THR A 222 9.56 5.26 -2.16
C THR A 222 8.65 4.62 -1.12
N ASN A 223 7.63 5.32 -0.63
CA ASN A 223 6.74 4.89 0.46
C ASN A 223 7.49 4.46 1.73
N ASN A 224 8.63 5.10 2.00
CA ASN A 224 9.49 4.83 3.14
C ASN A 224 9.69 6.06 4.05
N GLY A 225 8.89 7.11 3.87
CA GLY A 225 8.87 8.30 4.73
C GLY A 225 8.46 7.98 6.16
N ILE A 226 8.76 8.88 7.08
CA ILE A 226 8.40 8.75 8.50
C ILE A 226 7.03 9.36 8.73
N CYS A 227 6.22 8.75 9.56
CA CYS A 227 4.90 9.30 9.89
C CYS A 227 5.06 10.61 10.68
N PHE A 228 4.20 11.57 10.39
CA PHE A 228 4.20 12.86 11.08
C PHE A 228 4.16 12.69 12.60
N GLY A 229 5.07 13.36 13.30
CA GLY A 229 5.17 13.32 14.75
C GLY A 229 5.92 12.12 15.34
N GLU A 230 6.33 11.15 14.51
CA GLU A 230 7.15 10.03 14.96
C GLU A 230 8.64 10.43 15.05
N ASN A 231 9.35 9.78 15.94
CA ASN A 231 10.80 9.90 16.06
C ASN A 231 11.48 8.82 15.20
N TYR A 232 12.50 9.20 14.44
CA TYR A 232 13.34 8.25 13.74
C TYR A 232 14.77 8.32 14.26
N VAL A 233 15.35 7.17 14.63
CA VAL A 233 16.73 7.12 15.13
C VAL A 233 17.66 6.72 14.00
N ILE A 234 18.58 7.60 13.65
CA ILE A 234 19.73 7.28 12.80
C ILE A 234 20.83 6.76 13.71
N ASP A 235 21.28 5.53 13.49
CA ASP A 235 22.30 4.87 14.29
C ASP A 235 23.47 4.45 13.40
N THR A 236 24.65 4.98 13.69
CA THR A 236 25.88 4.62 12.98
C THR A 236 26.36 3.20 13.28
N LYS A 237 25.89 2.60 14.38
CA LYS A 237 26.34 1.30 14.90
C LYS A 237 27.87 1.23 15.09
N LEU A 238 28.48 2.37 15.37
CA LEU A 238 29.92 2.49 15.60
C LEU A 238 30.21 2.70 17.09
N PRO A 239 31.46 2.40 17.55
CA PRO A 239 31.84 2.53 18.95
C PRO A 239 31.64 3.95 19.50
N ALA A 240 31.09 4.05 20.70
CA ALA A 240 30.90 5.33 21.39
C ALA A 240 32.21 6.06 21.73
N SER A 241 33.36 5.37 21.61
CA SER A 241 34.69 5.95 21.78
C SER A 241 35.14 6.84 20.62
N TYR A 242 34.44 6.82 19.50
CA TYR A 242 34.72 7.69 18.36
C TYR A 242 34.15 9.09 18.60
N ILE A 243 34.61 10.08 17.85
CA ILE A 243 34.14 11.46 17.95
C ILE A 243 33.14 11.71 16.84
N TYR A 244 31.92 12.13 17.19
CA TYR A 244 30.80 12.36 16.28
C TYR A 244 30.50 13.84 16.12
N LYS A 245 30.16 14.24 14.87
CA LYS A 245 29.57 15.54 14.56
C LYS A 245 28.37 15.32 13.65
N TRP A 246 27.21 15.73 14.09
CA TRP A 246 25.99 15.66 13.31
C TRP A 246 25.64 16.98 12.66
N TYR A 247 25.10 16.92 11.46
CA TYR A 247 24.64 18.08 10.71
C TYR A 247 23.22 17.85 10.20
N LYS A 248 22.43 18.92 10.14
CA LYS A 248 21.14 18.95 9.43
C LYS A 248 21.21 20.01 8.34
N ASN A 249 20.98 19.65 7.10
CA ASN A 249 21.06 20.54 5.94
C ASN A 249 22.38 21.34 5.90
N ASN A 250 23.50 20.65 6.16
CA ASN A 250 24.87 21.19 6.26
C ASN A 250 25.10 22.14 7.47
N VAL A 251 24.16 22.29 8.41
CA VAL A 251 24.33 23.07 9.63
C VAL A 251 24.69 22.15 10.78
N LEU A 252 25.79 22.45 11.49
CA LEU A 252 26.26 21.64 12.62
C LEU A 252 25.22 21.67 13.76
N LEU A 253 24.87 20.48 14.26
CA LEU A 253 24.03 20.30 15.43
C LEU A 253 24.90 20.33 16.67
N ILE A 254 24.96 21.48 17.33
CA ILE A 254 25.85 21.71 18.49
C ILE A 254 25.40 20.83 19.65
N GLY A 255 26.34 20.07 20.22
CA GLY A 255 26.10 19.19 21.38
C GLY A 255 25.69 17.77 21.02
N GLU A 256 25.40 17.48 19.74
CA GLU A 256 25.09 16.13 19.26
C GLU A 256 26.38 15.36 18.97
N ILE A 257 26.84 14.58 19.94
CA ILE A 257 28.13 13.86 19.92
C ILE A 257 27.98 12.35 20.10
N SER A 258 26.74 11.84 20.08
CA SER A 258 26.46 10.42 20.25
C SER A 258 26.57 9.64 18.93
N PRO A 259 26.82 8.30 18.96
CA PRO A 259 26.83 7.47 17.76
C PRO A 259 25.47 7.38 17.07
N SER A 260 24.39 7.80 17.72
CA SER A 260 23.05 7.87 17.16
C SER A 260 22.45 9.26 17.32
N TYR A 261 21.54 9.60 16.41
CA TYR A 261 20.81 10.87 16.45
C TYR A 261 19.31 10.63 16.26
N THR A 262 18.47 11.26 17.07
CA THR A 262 17.01 11.18 16.97
C THR A 262 16.47 12.31 16.10
N VAL A 263 16.00 11.95 14.92
CA VAL A 263 15.38 12.86 13.95
C VAL A 263 13.94 13.14 14.36
N LYS A 264 13.54 14.42 14.29
CA LYS A 264 12.18 14.90 14.57
C LYS A 264 11.55 15.68 13.42
N ASP A 265 12.36 16.09 12.45
CA ASP A 265 11.94 16.94 11.33
C ASP A 265 12.58 16.46 10.03
N ALA A 266 11.96 16.77 8.88
CA ALA A 266 12.50 16.51 7.57
C ALA A 266 13.83 17.24 7.35
N GLY A 267 14.72 16.62 6.59
CA GLY A 267 16.02 17.20 6.21
C GLY A 267 17.01 16.15 5.75
N THR A 268 18.17 16.64 5.29
CA THR A 268 19.36 15.81 5.04
C THR A 268 20.22 15.82 6.28
N TYR A 269 20.45 14.65 6.86
CA TYR A 269 21.27 14.47 8.04
C TYR A 269 22.60 13.85 7.65
N LYS A 270 23.69 14.50 8.03
CA LYS A 270 25.06 14.05 7.77
C LYS A 270 25.74 13.79 9.11
N VAL A 271 26.51 12.72 9.17
CA VAL A 271 27.45 12.47 10.27
C VAL A 271 28.89 12.51 9.76
N GLU A 272 29.77 13.13 10.53
CA GLU A 272 31.22 13.01 10.43
C GLU A 272 31.71 12.26 11.65
N VAL A 273 32.42 11.16 11.43
CA VAL A 273 32.96 10.30 12.49
C VAL A 273 34.49 10.32 12.39
N ILE A 274 35.16 10.77 13.45
CA ILE A 274 36.62 10.68 13.55
C ILE A 274 36.93 9.34 14.18
N LEU A 275 37.55 8.46 13.36
CA LEU A 275 37.88 7.08 13.72
C LEU A 275 39.14 7.06 14.59
N SER A 276 39.02 6.73 15.87
CA SER A 276 40.15 6.59 16.78
C SER A 276 40.81 5.21 16.59
N PRO A 277 42.16 5.10 16.62
CA PRO A 277 43.13 6.15 16.88
C PRO A 277 43.72 6.83 15.62
N THR A 278 43.17 6.58 14.44
CA THR A 278 43.82 6.89 13.14
C THR A 278 43.63 8.32 12.65
N ILE A 279 42.78 9.14 13.28
CA ILE A 279 42.39 10.51 12.86
C ILE A 279 41.71 10.52 11.47
N CYS A 280 41.39 9.36 10.89
CA CYS A 280 40.61 9.28 9.66
C CYS A 280 39.20 9.76 9.90
N ILE A 281 38.65 10.53 8.95
CA ILE A 281 37.25 11.00 9.02
C ILE A 281 36.42 10.18 8.03
N ALA A 282 35.39 9.51 8.55
CA ALA A 282 34.37 8.89 7.72
C ALA A 282 33.11 9.76 7.75
N THR A 283 32.45 9.88 6.63
CA THR A 283 31.22 10.66 6.51
C THR A 283 30.12 9.84 5.88
N SER A 284 28.89 10.11 6.29
CA SER A 284 27.70 9.57 5.63
C SER A 284 26.53 10.54 5.78
N GLU A 285 25.58 10.45 4.86
CA GLU A 285 24.36 11.25 4.92
C GLU A 285 23.13 10.40 4.65
N LEU A 286 21.99 10.84 5.17
CA LEU A 286 20.69 10.22 5.01
C LEU A 286 19.63 11.32 4.85
N LYS A 287 18.79 11.20 3.85
CA LYS A 287 17.64 12.09 3.67
C LYS A 287 16.41 11.52 4.37
N VAL A 288 15.73 12.37 5.16
CA VAL A 288 14.51 12.01 5.89
C VAL A 288 13.38 12.94 5.48
N GLU A 289 12.28 12.36 5.04
CA GLU A 289 11.03 13.04 4.75
C GLU A 289 9.93 12.52 5.68
N TYR A 290 9.03 13.42 6.08
CA TYR A 290 7.86 13.10 6.90
C TYR A 290 6.59 13.18 6.08
N THR A 291 5.64 12.31 6.36
CA THR A 291 4.31 12.41 5.77
C THR A 291 3.60 13.67 6.26
N PRO A 292 2.66 14.21 5.49
CA PRO A 292 1.77 15.25 5.99
C PRO A 292 1.02 14.79 7.24
N GLU A 293 0.70 15.73 8.13
CA GLU A 293 -0.12 15.45 9.29
C GLU A 293 -1.52 14.96 8.90
N ILE A 294 -1.98 13.87 9.50
CA ILE A 294 -3.36 13.40 9.35
C ILE A 294 -4.21 14.11 10.39
N VAL A 295 -4.85 15.21 9.98
CA VAL A 295 -5.76 15.98 10.85
C VAL A 295 -7.16 15.42 10.73
N LEU A 296 -7.66 14.82 11.81
CA LEU A 296 -9.02 14.30 11.94
C LEU A 296 -9.84 15.15 12.91
N LYS A 297 -11.15 15.10 12.77
CA LYS A 297 -12.08 15.85 13.62
C LYS A 297 -12.93 14.89 14.45
N ASN A 298 -12.89 15.05 15.77
CA ASN A 298 -13.84 14.38 16.66
C ASN A 298 -15.26 14.87 16.36
N THR A 299 -16.23 13.96 16.44
CA THR A 299 -17.64 14.28 16.17
C THR A 299 -18.57 13.40 16.99
N SER A 300 -19.86 13.66 16.88
CA SER A 300 -20.89 12.88 17.53
C SER A 300 -21.96 12.46 16.52
N LEU A 301 -22.56 11.30 16.75
CA LEU A 301 -23.79 10.87 16.12
C LEU A 301 -24.89 10.85 17.18
N PHE A 302 -26.03 11.35 16.79
CA PHE A 302 -27.21 11.42 17.67
C PHE A 302 -28.27 10.43 17.18
N GLN A 303 -28.81 9.64 18.10
CA GLN A 303 -29.85 8.67 17.82
C GLN A 303 -31.02 8.82 18.80
N CYS A 304 -32.21 8.44 18.36
CA CYS A 304 -33.38 8.41 19.21
C CYS A 304 -33.43 7.12 20.03
N ASP A 305 -33.97 7.22 21.22
CA ASP A 305 -34.24 6.10 22.12
C ASP A 305 -35.73 6.10 22.49
N GLU A 306 -36.49 5.14 21.94
CA GLU A 306 -37.92 5.09 22.14
C GLU A 306 -38.32 4.43 23.47
N ASN A 307 -37.51 3.52 23.97
CA ASN A 307 -37.82 2.75 25.19
C ASN A 307 -37.10 3.26 26.43
N GLY A 308 -36.17 4.22 26.28
CA GLY A 308 -35.46 4.86 27.39
C GLY A 308 -34.39 3.98 28.06
N ASP A 309 -33.93 2.91 27.38
CA ASP A 309 -32.97 1.98 27.94
C ASP A 309 -31.49 2.41 27.72
N GLY A 310 -31.27 3.48 26.97
CA GLY A 310 -29.94 4.00 26.66
C GLY A 310 -29.24 3.28 25.51
N ILE A 311 -29.94 2.42 24.78
CA ILE A 311 -29.42 1.59 23.71
C ILE A 311 -30.12 1.93 22.39
N ALA A 312 -29.36 2.13 21.33
CA ALA A 312 -29.88 2.38 19.99
C ALA A 312 -28.94 1.85 18.90
N ILE A 313 -29.44 1.77 17.67
CA ILE A 313 -28.65 1.32 16.51
C ILE A 313 -28.12 2.54 15.76
N PHE A 314 -26.81 2.56 15.51
CA PHE A 314 -26.10 3.65 14.83
C PHE A 314 -25.53 3.18 13.49
N ASN A 315 -25.61 4.05 12.51
CA ASN A 315 -24.80 3.95 11.30
C ASN A 315 -23.53 4.81 11.45
N LEU A 316 -22.43 4.20 11.90
CA LEU A 316 -21.18 4.91 12.20
C LEU A 316 -20.57 5.58 10.96
N THR A 317 -20.83 5.04 9.76
CA THR A 317 -20.25 5.59 8.51
C THR A 317 -20.78 6.98 8.16
N LYS A 318 -21.89 7.40 8.76
CA LYS A 318 -22.42 8.77 8.60
C LYS A 318 -21.46 9.85 9.14
N ALA A 319 -20.58 9.50 10.07
CA ALA A 319 -19.57 10.41 10.61
C ALA A 319 -18.35 10.62 9.69
N GLU A 320 -18.20 9.80 8.64
CA GLU A 320 -16.96 9.72 7.85
C GLU A 320 -16.54 11.05 7.24
N ALA A 321 -17.46 11.78 6.61
CA ALA A 321 -17.16 13.06 5.96
C ALA A 321 -16.68 14.12 6.96
N ILE A 322 -17.27 14.16 8.15
CA ILE A 322 -16.90 15.10 9.22
C ILE A 322 -15.55 14.73 9.81
N ILE A 323 -15.33 13.44 10.12
CA ILE A 323 -14.08 12.94 10.69
C ILE A 323 -12.92 13.16 9.74
N LYS A 324 -13.09 12.91 8.44
CA LYS A 324 -12.07 13.16 7.40
C LYS A 324 -11.69 14.63 7.25
N ASN A 325 -12.49 15.55 7.77
CA ASN A 325 -12.24 16.99 7.73
C ASN A 325 -11.88 17.49 6.30
N ASN A 326 -12.63 17.03 5.30
CA ASN A 326 -12.45 17.27 3.86
C ASN A 326 -11.13 16.74 3.26
N ASN A 327 -10.40 15.87 3.95
CA ASN A 327 -9.19 15.25 3.41
C ASN A 327 -9.54 14.04 2.54
N GLY A 328 -9.52 14.22 1.23
CA GLY A 328 -9.81 13.17 0.24
C GLY A 328 -8.71 12.12 0.07
N ASN A 329 -7.51 12.32 0.64
CA ASN A 329 -6.38 11.40 0.52
C ASN A 329 -6.38 10.28 1.56
N LEU A 330 -7.37 10.27 2.46
CA LEU A 330 -7.50 9.25 3.49
C LEU A 330 -8.24 8.03 2.94
N LYS A 331 -7.71 6.86 3.29
CA LYS A 331 -8.28 5.55 2.92
C LYS A 331 -9.58 5.26 3.66
N GLN A 332 -10.02 4.01 3.59
CA GLN A 332 -11.20 3.51 4.29
C GLN A 332 -11.09 3.72 5.80
N MET A 333 -12.21 4.10 6.43
CA MET A 333 -12.34 4.25 7.88
C MET A 333 -12.66 2.91 8.51
N PHE A 334 -12.00 2.63 9.63
CA PHE A 334 -12.27 1.48 10.48
C PHE A 334 -12.69 1.95 11.87
N PHE A 335 -13.60 1.21 12.50
CA PHE A 335 -14.13 1.56 13.82
C PHE A 335 -13.77 0.51 14.86
N TYR A 336 -13.48 0.99 16.09
CA TYR A 336 -13.08 0.17 17.23
C TYR A 336 -13.77 0.67 18.51
N GLU A 337 -14.03 -0.24 19.44
CA GLU A 337 -14.67 0.14 20.70
C GLU A 337 -13.75 0.88 21.70
N ASN A 338 -12.46 0.82 21.49
CA ASN A 338 -11.47 1.48 22.35
C ASN A 338 -10.16 1.77 21.60
N SER A 339 -9.32 2.62 22.20
CA SER A 339 -8.05 3.04 21.58
C SER A 339 -7.01 1.94 21.52
N PHE A 340 -7.00 0.99 22.46
CA PHE A 340 -6.06 -0.13 22.44
C PHE A 340 -6.30 -1.03 21.22
N ASP A 341 -7.55 -1.39 20.98
CA ASP A 341 -7.93 -2.19 19.81
C ASP A 341 -7.63 -1.45 18.49
N ALA A 342 -7.90 -0.14 18.45
CA ALA A 342 -7.58 0.71 17.31
C ALA A 342 -6.07 0.78 17.04
N GLN A 343 -5.23 0.92 18.05
CA GLN A 343 -3.76 0.95 17.91
C GLN A 343 -3.23 -0.38 17.38
N ASN A 344 -3.74 -1.51 17.89
CA ASN A 344 -3.27 -2.84 17.54
C ASN A 344 -4.00 -3.47 16.34
N ASN A 345 -4.96 -2.79 15.72
CA ASN A 345 -5.82 -3.29 14.64
C ASN A 345 -6.54 -4.61 15.01
N GLN A 346 -7.02 -4.70 16.26
CA GLN A 346 -7.72 -5.87 16.79
C GLN A 346 -9.20 -5.54 17.05
N ASN A 347 -10.06 -6.55 17.09
CA ASN A 347 -11.47 -6.41 17.46
C ASN A 347 -12.21 -5.28 16.71
N GLN A 348 -11.94 -5.13 15.40
CA GLN A 348 -12.62 -4.15 14.56
C GLN A 348 -14.12 -4.37 14.58
N ILE A 349 -14.92 -3.30 14.61
CA ILE A 349 -16.36 -3.36 14.46
C ILE A 349 -16.70 -3.80 13.03
N ILE A 350 -17.20 -5.01 12.89
CA ILE A 350 -17.43 -5.68 11.59
C ILE A 350 -18.59 -5.04 10.83
N ASN A 351 -19.65 -4.63 11.55
CA ASN A 351 -20.85 -4.03 10.94
C ASN A 351 -21.05 -2.57 11.37
N PRO A 352 -20.25 -1.63 10.86
CA PRO A 352 -20.33 -0.22 11.26
C PRO A 352 -21.62 0.47 10.79
N THR A 353 -22.32 -0.09 9.81
CA THR A 353 -23.59 0.46 9.32
C THR A 353 -24.79 0.06 10.17
N ASN A 354 -24.59 -0.84 11.13
CA ASN A 354 -25.64 -1.34 12.03
C ASN A 354 -24.98 -1.71 13.38
N TYR A 355 -24.48 -0.70 14.09
CA TYR A 355 -23.81 -0.87 15.37
C TYR A 355 -24.73 -0.51 16.53
N THR A 356 -24.93 -1.43 17.46
CA THR A 356 -25.66 -1.17 18.70
C THR A 356 -24.70 -0.66 19.76
N ASN A 357 -24.95 0.54 20.31
CA ASN A 357 -24.14 1.07 21.40
C ASN A 357 -24.35 0.26 22.69
N LYS A 358 -23.40 0.38 23.63
CA LYS A 358 -23.45 -0.29 24.95
C LYS A 358 -23.96 0.61 26.06
N ALA A 359 -23.93 1.92 25.84
CA ALA A 359 -24.40 2.93 26.77
C ALA A 359 -24.55 4.28 26.04
N ASN A 360 -25.35 5.17 26.57
CA ASN A 360 -25.43 6.55 26.08
C ASN A 360 -24.05 7.26 26.25
N ASN A 361 -23.67 8.06 25.27
CA ASN A 361 -22.37 8.74 25.18
C ASN A 361 -21.16 7.77 25.12
N GLN A 362 -21.36 6.55 24.63
CA GLN A 362 -20.24 5.66 24.32
C GLN A 362 -19.33 6.31 23.29
N ILE A 363 -18.01 6.21 23.52
CA ILE A 363 -16.99 6.63 22.54
C ILE A 363 -16.58 5.41 21.72
N VAL A 364 -16.59 5.57 20.42
CA VAL A 364 -16.04 4.65 19.41
C VAL A 364 -14.86 5.34 18.74
N ILE A 365 -13.80 4.62 18.48
CA ILE A 365 -12.59 5.14 17.84
C ILE A 365 -12.66 4.88 16.34
N ALA A 366 -12.62 5.96 15.57
CA ALA A 366 -12.53 5.92 14.11
C ALA A 366 -11.06 6.06 13.68
N LYS A 367 -10.49 5.05 13.03
CA LYS A 367 -9.10 5.03 12.56
C LYS A 367 -9.04 5.12 11.05
N LEU A 368 -8.19 6.01 10.55
CA LEU A 368 -7.93 6.20 9.13
C LEU A 368 -6.44 6.17 8.84
N SER A 369 -6.10 5.73 7.63
CA SER A 369 -4.72 5.73 7.13
C SER A 369 -4.61 6.58 5.88
N ASP A 370 -3.41 7.12 5.64
CA ASP A 370 -3.03 7.77 4.39
C ASP A 370 -2.51 6.75 3.35
N ASN A 371 -2.02 7.25 2.23
CA ASN A 371 -1.43 6.43 1.17
C ASN A 371 -0.04 5.91 1.52
N TYR A 372 0.61 6.46 2.54
CA TYR A 372 1.96 6.07 3.00
C TYR A 372 1.93 5.00 4.09
N GLY A 373 0.74 4.63 4.58
CA GLY A 373 0.57 3.64 5.65
C GLY A 373 0.54 4.24 7.06
N CYS A 374 0.67 5.55 7.18
CA CYS A 374 0.51 6.25 8.45
C CYS A 374 -0.96 6.35 8.83
N SER A 375 -1.28 6.32 10.12
CA SER A 375 -2.65 6.35 10.60
C SER A 375 -2.83 7.31 11.77
N ASN A 376 -4.04 7.86 11.88
CA ASN A 376 -4.48 8.62 13.04
C ASN A 376 -5.91 8.23 13.39
N SER A 377 -6.37 8.60 14.58
CA SER A 377 -7.69 8.23 15.10
C SER A 377 -8.43 9.45 15.61
N ALA A 378 -9.76 9.41 15.48
CA ALA A 378 -10.68 10.39 16.04
C ALA A 378 -11.71 9.69 16.93
N GLU A 379 -12.22 10.42 17.90
CA GLU A 379 -13.30 9.97 18.75
C GLU A 379 -14.65 10.28 18.13
N LEU A 380 -15.51 9.25 18.07
CA LEU A 380 -16.90 9.33 17.67
C LEU A 380 -17.77 9.06 18.88
N THR A 381 -18.46 10.08 19.38
CA THR A 381 -19.37 9.95 20.51
C THR A 381 -20.77 9.51 20.01
N LEU A 382 -21.31 8.45 20.57
CA LEU A 382 -22.65 7.96 20.29
C LEU A 382 -23.62 8.45 21.36
N SER A 383 -24.38 9.49 21.04
CA SER A 383 -25.31 10.14 21.96
C SER A 383 -26.74 9.78 21.59
N ILE A 384 -27.58 9.55 22.57
CA ILE A 384 -29.00 9.24 22.37
C ILE A 384 -29.91 10.17 23.16
N SER A 385 -31.06 10.43 22.58
CA SER A 385 -32.14 11.24 23.17
C SER A 385 -33.30 10.34 23.59
N ASN A 386 -33.83 10.58 24.75
CA ASN A 386 -35.01 9.92 25.29
C ASN A 386 -36.31 10.72 25.09
N LYS A 387 -36.28 11.69 24.18
CA LYS A 387 -37.47 12.48 23.85
C LYS A 387 -38.40 11.69 22.93
N THR A 388 -39.70 11.79 23.12
CA THR A 388 -40.71 11.11 22.33
C THR A 388 -41.68 12.12 21.71
N ILE A 389 -42.28 11.75 20.58
CA ILE A 389 -43.40 12.47 19.93
C ILE A 389 -44.53 11.45 19.75
N ALA A 390 -45.75 11.86 20.11
CA ALA A 390 -46.94 11.06 19.80
C ALA A 390 -47.08 10.84 18.28
N PRO A 391 -47.71 9.75 17.83
CA PRO A 391 -48.01 9.57 16.41
C PRO A 391 -48.67 10.82 15.82
N LEU A 392 -48.23 11.17 14.62
CA LEU A 392 -48.75 12.36 13.94
C LEU A 392 -50.19 12.15 13.49
N ASN A 393 -50.90 13.25 13.31
CA ASN A 393 -52.23 13.20 12.73
C ASN A 393 -52.18 12.55 11.34
N PRO A 394 -53.07 11.62 11.03
CA PRO A 394 -53.06 10.95 9.74
C PRO A 394 -53.35 11.94 8.59
N VAL A 395 -52.78 11.63 7.43
CA VAL A 395 -53.14 12.32 6.19
C VAL A 395 -54.15 11.48 5.46
N THR A 396 -55.32 12.09 5.18
CA THR A 396 -56.41 11.43 4.46
C THR A 396 -56.62 12.14 3.13
N VAL A 397 -56.60 11.40 2.04
CA VAL A 397 -56.88 11.87 0.68
C VAL A 397 -57.97 11.05 0.04
N CYS A 398 -58.56 11.55 -1.04
CA CYS A 398 -59.42 10.75 -1.90
C CYS A 398 -58.62 10.11 -3.01
N ASP A 399 -59.07 8.95 -3.48
CA ASP A 399 -58.56 8.27 -4.67
C ASP A 399 -59.18 8.99 -5.88
N ASP A 400 -58.44 9.93 -6.45
CA ASP A 400 -58.98 10.88 -7.45
C ASP A 400 -58.21 10.82 -8.80
N ASP A 401 -57.38 9.82 -9.02
CA ASP A 401 -56.63 9.64 -10.27
C ASP A 401 -57.44 8.89 -11.35
N GLY A 402 -58.67 8.51 -11.05
CA GLY A 402 -59.58 7.83 -11.97
C GLY A 402 -59.50 6.29 -11.92
N ILE A 403 -58.64 5.74 -11.07
CA ILE A 403 -58.49 4.30 -10.83
C ILE A 403 -58.69 4.03 -9.33
N SER A 404 -59.75 3.35 -8.94
CA SER A 404 -59.99 3.02 -7.52
C SER A 404 -59.10 1.88 -7.04
N ASP A 405 -57.77 2.10 -7.01
CA ASP A 405 -56.78 1.11 -6.62
C ASP A 405 -56.16 1.38 -5.22
N GLY A 406 -56.57 2.46 -4.57
CA GLY A 406 -56.07 2.85 -3.24
C GLY A 406 -54.62 3.38 -3.28
N ILE A 407 -54.15 3.83 -4.43
CA ILE A 407 -52.80 4.36 -4.62
C ILE A 407 -52.88 5.85 -4.96
N HIS A 408 -52.19 6.68 -4.19
CA HIS A 408 -52.17 8.15 -4.36
C HIS A 408 -50.77 8.72 -4.15
N GLN A 409 -50.48 9.89 -4.72
CA GLN A 409 -49.20 10.62 -4.50
C GLN A 409 -49.35 11.65 -3.39
N PHE A 410 -48.68 11.43 -2.27
CA PHE A 410 -48.71 12.31 -1.09
C PHE A 410 -47.60 13.37 -1.15
N ASP A 411 -47.91 14.57 -0.67
CA ASP A 411 -46.93 15.63 -0.39
C ASP A 411 -46.48 15.56 1.08
N LEU A 412 -45.39 14.83 1.34
CA LEU A 412 -44.77 14.71 2.65
C LEU A 412 -44.08 15.99 3.11
N MET A 413 -43.75 16.94 2.20
CA MET A 413 -43.23 18.25 2.58
C MET A 413 -44.29 19.06 3.32
N ALA A 414 -45.55 18.98 2.91
CA ALA A 414 -46.66 19.60 3.64
C ALA A 414 -46.79 19.06 5.06
N VAL A 415 -46.53 17.76 5.28
CA VAL A 415 -46.45 17.16 6.62
C VAL A 415 -45.26 17.72 7.40
N ALA A 416 -44.04 17.71 6.79
CA ALA A 416 -42.83 18.17 7.44
C ALA A 416 -42.86 19.65 7.88
N THR A 417 -43.63 20.46 7.15
CA THR A 417 -43.79 21.89 7.45
C THR A 417 -45.07 22.21 8.22
N SER A 418 -45.86 21.19 8.57
CA SER A 418 -47.11 21.37 9.31
C SER A 418 -46.88 21.81 10.77
N GLY A 419 -47.89 22.37 11.38
CA GLY A 419 -47.87 22.78 12.79
C GLY A 419 -47.72 21.60 13.78
N GLN A 420 -47.67 20.35 13.32
CA GLN A 420 -47.56 19.17 14.19
C GLN A 420 -46.20 19.12 14.94
N PHE A 421 -45.18 19.80 14.43
CA PHE A 421 -43.86 19.92 15.06
C PHE A 421 -43.67 21.23 15.85
N SER A 422 -44.74 22.00 16.03
CA SER A 422 -44.71 23.24 16.83
C SER A 422 -44.33 22.94 18.29
N GLY A 423 -43.41 23.75 18.84
CA GLY A 423 -42.93 23.57 20.21
C GLY A 423 -41.75 22.62 20.40
N ILE A 424 -41.28 21.95 19.34
CA ILE A 424 -40.06 21.10 19.38
C ILE A 424 -38.80 21.96 19.33
N GLY A 425 -38.77 23.02 18.54
CA GLY A 425 -37.65 23.95 18.39
C GLY A 425 -37.72 24.74 17.08
N ASN A 426 -36.67 25.54 16.82
CA ASN A 426 -36.65 26.41 15.64
C ASN A 426 -35.85 25.80 14.46
N ASN A 427 -35.14 24.69 14.68
CA ASN A 427 -34.26 24.05 13.69
C ASN A 427 -34.70 22.60 13.46
N ILE A 428 -35.98 22.43 13.06
CA ILE A 428 -36.54 21.11 12.85
C ILE A 428 -36.17 20.59 11.46
N PHE A 429 -35.68 19.34 11.43
CA PHE A 429 -35.46 18.59 10.21
C PHE A 429 -36.25 17.28 10.27
N VAL A 430 -37.05 16.98 9.24
CA VAL A 430 -37.96 15.84 9.22
C VAL A 430 -37.69 15.01 7.97
N THR A 431 -37.53 13.71 8.17
CA THR A 431 -37.37 12.71 7.11
C THR A 431 -38.32 11.54 7.29
N PHE A 432 -38.65 10.87 6.18
CA PHE A 432 -39.66 9.81 6.15
C PHE A 432 -39.06 8.49 5.69
N TYR A 433 -39.57 7.39 6.26
CA TYR A 433 -39.08 6.03 5.99
C TYR A 433 -40.20 5.03 5.95
N SER A 434 -40.01 3.93 5.19
CA SER A 434 -41.01 2.86 5.10
C SER A 434 -41.01 1.90 6.29
N ASN A 435 -39.91 1.85 7.06
CA ASN A 435 -39.77 0.98 8.23
C ASN A 435 -38.91 1.65 9.32
N PRO A 436 -39.00 1.19 10.58
CA PRO A 436 -38.28 1.80 11.70
C PRO A 436 -36.77 1.62 11.59
N THR A 437 -36.26 0.50 11.07
CA THR A 437 -34.83 0.25 10.95
C THR A 437 -34.19 1.24 10.01
N ASP A 438 -34.82 1.56 8.89
CA ASP A 438 -34.32 2.58 7.94
C ASP A 438 -34.34 3.97 8.59
N ALA A 439 -35.33 4.30 9.39
CA ALA A 439 -35.41 5.55 10.15
C ALA A 439 -34.27 5.67 11.19
N TYR A 440 -33.90 4.57 11.87
CA TYR A 440 -32.72 4.55 12.77
C TYR A 440 -31.41 4.65 12.04
N LEU A 441 -31.26 3.94 10.91
CA LEU A 441 -30.02 3.89 10.16
C LEU A 441 -29.89 5.02 9.14
N GLU A 442 -30.92 5.88 9.00
CA GLU A 442 -30.98 6.96 8.01
C GLU A 442 -30.71 6.45 6.58
N LYS A 443 -31.33 5.31 6.24
CA LYS A 443 -31.20 4.67 4.92
C LYS A 443 -32.55 4.69 4.21
N ASN A 444 -32.50 4.67 2.87
CA ASN A 444 -33.69 4.56 2.05
C ASN A 444 -34.75 5.64 2.40
N GLU A 445 -34.32 6.88 2.62
CA GLU A 445 -35.20 8.03 2.84
C GLU A 445 -36.19 8.15 1.70
N LEU A 446 -37.47 8.35 2.05
CA LEU A 446 -38.53 8.54 1.09
C LEU A 446 -38.54 9.95 0.53
N PRO A 447 -38.82 10.14 -0.77
CA PRO A 447 -38.95 11.46 -1.36
C PRO A 447 -40.19 12.17 -0.81
N PHE A 448 -40.14 13.51 -0.77
CA PHE A 448 -41.28 14.30 -0.30
C PHE A 448 -42.52 14.12 -1.16
N LEU A 449 -42.38 13.89 -2.46
CA LEU A 449 -43.50 13.44 -3.31
C LEU A 449 -43.49 11.92 -3.34
N PHE A 450 -44.27 11.32 -2.42
CA PHE A 450 -44.29 9.89 -2.17
C PHE A 450 -45.55 9.24 -2.69
N LYS A 451 -45.45 8.23 -3.54
CA LYS A 451 -46.56 7.37 -3.96
C LYS A 451 -46.62 6.16 -3.03
N ASN A 452 -47.76 5.93 -2.34
CA ASN A 452 -47.88 4.79 -1.45
C ASN A 452 -47.76 3.47 -2.22
N THR A 453 -47.17 2.47 -1.54
CA THR A 453 -46.94 1.13 -2.09
C THR A 453 -47.88 0.07 -1.51
N ILE A 454 -48.59 0.43 -0.44
CA ILE A 454 -49.62 -0.39 0.19
C ILE A 454 -50.96 0.31 -0.02
N PRO A 455 -51.93 -0.32 -0.71
CA PRO A 455 -53.24 0.28 -0.99
C PRO A 455 -54.01 0.68 0.25
N TYR A 456 -54.80 1.75 0.14
CA TYR A 456 -55.75 2.27 1.10
C TYR A 456 -55.19 2.79 2.41
N GLN A 457 -54.21 2.13 3.00
CA GLN A 457 -53.60 2.55 4.26
C GLN A 457 -52.15 2.14 4.32
N GLN A 458 -51.26 3.12 4.54
CA GLN A 458 -49.82 2.87 4.75
C GLN A 458 -49.30 3.69 5.92
N THR A 459 -48.56 3.04 6.83
CA THR A 459 -47.84 3.73 7.92
C THR A 459 -46.42 4.00 7.51
N LEU A 460 -45.97 5.25 7.70
CA LEU A 460 -44.58 5.68 7.53
C LEU A 460 -43.96 6.03 8.88
N PHE A 461 -42.66 5.89 8.97
CA PHE A 461 -41.85 6.29 10.12
C PHE A 461 -41.20 7.64 9.87
N VAL A 462 -41.29 8.52 10.84
CA VAL A 462 -40.91 9.93 10.74
C VAL A 462 -39.81 10.19 11.74
N ARG A 463 -38.59 10.47 11.22
CA ARG A 463 -37.46 10.88 12.04
C ARG A 463 -37.43 12.39 12.15
N VAL A 464 -37.39 12.90 13.38
CA VAL A 464 -37.42 14.31 13.70
C VAL A 464 -36.13 14.69 14.41
N LEU A 465 -35.42 15.66 13.88
CA LEU A 465 -34.23 16.27 14.48
C LEU A 465 -34.53 17.71 14.89
N ASN A 466 -33.92 18.16 15.98
CA ASN A 466 -33.84 19.57 16.35
C ASN A 466 -32.38 20.00 16.43
N GLY A 467 -31.88 20.62 15.38
CA GLY A 467 -30.44 20.85 15.19
C GLY A 467 -29.69 19.53 15.02
N SER A 468 -28.66 19.28 15.85
CA SER A 468 -27.91 18.02 15.88
C SER A 468 -28.56 16.93 16.72
N ASP A 469 -29.58 17.26 17.51
CA ASP A 469 -30.20 16.32 18.44
C ASP A 469 -31.30 15.53 17.75
N CYS A 470 -31.27 14.21 17.88
CA CYS A 470 -32.44 13.39 17.57
C CYS A 470 -33.54 13.73 18.57
N TYR A 471 -34.66 14.27 18.09
CA TYR A 471 -35.76 14.55 18.95
C TYR A 471 -36.60 13.29 19.19
N ALA A 472 -37.10 12.66 18.12
CA ALA A 472 -37.83 11.40 18.19
C ALA A 472 -37.94 10.74 16.82
N ILE A 473 -38.28 9.43 16.83
CA ILE A 473 -38.88 8.73 15.69
C ILE A 473 -40.35 8.48 16.04
N THR A 474 -41.27 8.92 15.18
CA THR A 474 -42.69 8.73 15.35
C THR A 474 -43.31 8.12 14.09
N GLN A 475 -44.62 8.02 14.03
CA GLN A 475 -45.34 7.42 12.93
C GLN A 475 -46.39 8.38 12.35
N ILE A 476 -46.66 8.23 11.07
CA ILE A 476 -47.79 8.85 10.39
C ILE A 476 -48.53 7.80 9.56
N THR A 477 -49.84 7.84 9.58
CA THR A 477 -50.64 6.97 8.74
C THR A 477 -51.22 7.75 7.57
N LEU A 478 -51.05 7.22 6.40
CA LEU A 478 -51.66 7.72 5.16
C LEU A 478 -52.90 6.91 4.87
N PHE A 479 -54.04 7.58 4.67
CA PHE A 479 -55.29 6.97 4.29
C PHE A 479 -55.73 7.44 2.92
N ILE A 480 -56.22 6.52 2.10
CA ILE A 480 -56.83 6.78 0.81
C ILE A 480 -58.28 6.30 0.87
N ASN A 481 -59.19 7.24 0.79
CA ASN A 481 -60.62 6.95 0.75
C ASN A 481 -61.03 6.76 -0.70
N THR A 482 -61.56 5.59 -1.01
CA THR A 482 -62.25 5.34 -2.27
C THR A 482 -63.66 5.87 -2.21
N PHE A 483 -64.07 6.54 -3.24
CA PHE A 483 -65.44 6.98 -3.39
C PHE A 483 -66.24 5.89 -4.14
N ASN A 484 -66.94 5.06 -3.40
CA ASN A 484 -67.86 4.09 -4.00
C ASN A 484 -69.26 4.32 -3.40
N PRO A 485 -70.00 5.32 -3.93
CA PRO A 485 -71.32 5.62 -3.42
C PRO A 485 -72.23 4.43 -3.68
N PRO A 486 -73.01 3.97 -2.67
CA PRO A 486 -73.96 2.87 -2.85
C PRO A 486 -74.99 3.25 -3.93
N ASN A 487 -75.31 2.29 -4.78
CA ASN A 487 -76.25 2.42 -5.93
C ASN A 487 -75.75 3.35 -7.05
N PHE A 488 -74.42 3.48 -7.22
CA PHE A 488 -73.80 4.20 -8.36
C PHE A 488 -73.20 3.16 -9.31
N GLU A 489 -74.06 2.32 -9.89
CA GLU A 489 -73.68 1.31 -10.88
C GLU A 489 -74.21 1.70 -12.26
N ASP A 490 -73.51 1.27 -13.32
CA ASP A 490 -73.98 1.45 -14.68
C ASP A 490 -75.20 0.59 -14.92
N GLU A 491 -76.41 1.20 -14.89
CA GLU A 491 -77.65 0.55 -15.25
C GLU A 491 -78.11 0.85 -16.67
N ASN A 492 -78.31 -0.17 -17.44
CA ASN A 492 -79.02 -0.03 -18.71
C ASN A 492 -80.51 -0.03 -18.51
N ILE A 493 -81.09 1.15 -18.43
CA ILE A 493 -82.55 1.30 -18.24
C ILE A 493 -83.21 1.47 -19.60
N PRO A 494 -84.02 0.52 -20.06
CA PRO A 494 -84.79 0.67 -21.30
C PRO A 494 -85.85 1.74 -21.13
N LEU A 495 -85.83 2.72 -22.04
CA LEU A 495 -86.82 3.80 -22.02
C LEU A 495 -87.69 3.77 -23.28
N CYS A 496 -88.98 3.76 -23.14
CA CYS A 496 -89.90 3.82 -24.27
C CYS A 496 -90.00 5.27 -24.81
N GLU A 497 -90.19 5.41 -26.14
CA GLU A 497 -90.36 6.70 -26.78
C GLU A 497 -91.47 7.51 -26.13
N GLY A 498 -91.17 8.74 -25.76
CA GLY A 498 -92.11 9.65 -25.09
C GLY A 498 -92.26 9.50 -23.57
N SER A 499 -91.51 8.55 -22.95
CA SER A 499 -91.48 8.41 -21.48
C SER A 499 -90.34 9.26 -20.87
N ALA A 500 -90.58 9.71 -19.62
CA ALA A 500 -89.54 10.38 -18.82
C ALA A 500 -89.04 9.38 -17.75
N LEU A 501 -87.74 9.36 -17.51
CA LEU A 501 -87.09 8.62 -16.44
C LEU A 501 -86.53 9.61 -15.42
N THR A 502 -86.81 9.37 -14.15
CA THR A 502 -86.15 10.07 -13.05
C THR A 502 -84.93 9.27 -12.59
N ILE A 503 -83.76 9.78 -12.71
CA ILE A 503 -82.51 9.22 -12.17
C ILE A 503 -82.28 9.86 -10.80
N ALA A 504 -82.11 9.05 -9.75
CA ALA A 504 -81.92 9.55 -8.40
C ALA A 504 -80.73 8.82 -7.75
N VAL A 505 -79.92 9.54 -6.99
CA VAL A 505 -78.90 9.01 -6.10
C VAL A 505 -79.28 9.16 -4.65
N ASN A 506 -78.62 8.50 -3.70
CA ASN A 506 -78.94 8.65 -2.27
C ASN A 506 -78.87 10.11 -1.83
N ASN A 507 -79.88 10.58 -1.07
CA ASN A 507 -79.91 11.97 -0.58
C ASN A 507 -79.10 12.23 0.69
N ILE A 508 -78.03 11.44 0.91
CA ILE A 508 -77.14 11.52 2.08
C ILE A 508 -75.95 12.42 1.87
N TYR A 509 -75.70 12.87 0.65
CA TYR A 509 -74.51 13.70 0.32
C TYR A 509 -74.79 15.21 0.54
N SER A 510 -73.77 15.96 0.91
CA SER A 510 -73.87 17.38 1.22
C SER A 510 -74.19 18.25 0.02
N SER A 511 -73.80 17.82 -1.20
CA SER A 511 -74.10 18.52 -2.46
C SER A 511 -74.14 17.53 -3.63
N TYR A 512 -74.75 17.93 -4.72
CA TYR A 512 -74.91 17.18 -5.97
C TYR A 512 -74.59 18.11 -7.13
N LEU A 513 -73.99 17.56 -8.15
CA LEU A 513 -73.78 18.25 -9.43
C LEU A 513 -73.84 17.23 -10.56
N TRP A 514 -74.89 17.31 -11.36
CA TRP A 514 -75.07 16.46 -12.54
C TRP A 514 -74.39 17.12 -13.75
N ASN A 515 -74.07 16.35 -14.78
CA ASN A 515 -73.56 16.84 -16.05
C ASN A 515 -74.51 17.81 -16.78
N THR A 516 -75.77 17.81 -16.40
CA THR A 516 -76.80 18.75 -16.84
C THR A 516 -76.75 20.10 -16.12
N GLY A 517 -75.88 20.24 -15.08
CA GLY A 517 -75.83 21.40 -14.19
C GLY A 517 -76.88 21.38 -13.07
N ALA A 518 -77.72 20.35 -12.96
CA ALA A 518 -78.70 20.20 -11.83
C ALA A 518 -77.94 19.89 -10.53
N THR A 519 -78.51 20.42 -9.39
CA THR A 519 -77.91 20.28 -8.05
C THR A 519 -78.77 19.56 -7.07
N SER A 520 -79.92 18.96 -7.52
CA SER A 520 -80.80 18.09 -6.71
C SER A 520 -80.25 16.65 -6.65
N TYR A 521 -80.68 15.84 -5.65
CA TYR A 521 -80.32 14.43 -5.56
C TYR A 521 -80.95 13.55 -6.67
N SER A 522 -81.83 14.15 -7.50
CA SER A 522 -82.49 13.48 -8.64
C SER A 522 -82.69 14.44 -9.81
N ILE A 523 -82.64 13.93 -11.04
CA ILE A 523 -82.93 14.64 -12.29
C ILE A 523 -83.90 13.87 -13.16
#